data_d3e5e89393096b7a7d6221d21170521e
#
_entry.id   d3e5e89393096b7a7d6221d21170521e
#
_cell.length_a   1.000
_cell.length_b   1.000
_cell.length_c   1.000
_cell.angle_alpha   90.00
_cell.angle_beta   90.00
_cell.angle_gamma   90.00
#
_symmetry.space_group_name_H-M   'P 1'
#
loop_
_entity.id
_entity.type
_entity.pdbx_description
1 polymer ?
#
loop_
_entity_poly.entity_id
_entity_poly.type
_entity_poly.pdbx_seq_one_letter_code
_entity_poly.pdbx_strand_id
1 'polypeptide(L)'
;GIDMVTKEVYQENLNENIDDLMHRLKSFSYKPQPVRRVEIDKGNGKKRPLGIPVYEDRLFQGAMADILSDVYEPRFLDCSYGFRPNRSPHDAIKVINDTIMYKKVNYILDCDIKGFFDNVNHEWLMKFLRNDIADPNYLRYIARMLKSGVMIEGKYEDTSVGTPQGGLVQYLPMCIYIMYWIYGLKSASRNSCMEKHTW
;
A
#
# COMPACT_ATOMS: atom_id res chain seq x y z
N GLY A 1 17.89 3.17 6.57
CA GLY A 1 16.96 3.76 7.53
C GLY A 1 17.57 4.93 8.30
N ILE A 2 16.88 5.36 9.34
CA ILE A 2 17.39 6.41 10.26
C ILE A 2 18.49 5.87 11.19
N ASP A 3 18.50 4.58 11.44
CA ASP A 3 19.48 3.85 12.26
C ASP A 3 20.80 3.56 11.53
N MET A 4 20.85 3.83 10.24
CA MET A 4 22.00 3.56 9.36
C MET A 4 22.41 2.07 9.28
N VAL A 5 21.57 1.15 9.79
CA VAL A 5 21.81 -0.30 9.71
C VAL A 5 21.54 -0.78 8.27
N THR A 6 22.57 -1.39 7.66
CA THR A 6 22.46 -2.01 6.34
C THR A 6 22.07 -3.50 6.47
N LYS A 7 21.77 -4.13 5.35
CA LYS A 7 21.48 -5.56 5.29
C LYS A 7 22.65 -6.38 5.84
N GLU A 8 23.86 -6.02 5.44
CA GLU A 8 25.10 -6.72 5.79
C GLU A 8 25.31 -6.66 7.32
N VAL A 9 25.22 -5.47 7.90
CA VAL A 9 25.35 -5.28 9.36
C VAL A 9 24.27 -6.04 10.14
N TYR A 10 23.03 -6.04 9.67
CA TYR A 10 21.97 -6.79 10.33
C TYR A 10 22.17 -8.31 10.24
N GLN A 11 22.77 -8.80 9.16
CA GLN A 11 23.06 -10.21 8.93
C GLN A 11 24.20 -10.77 9.80
N GLU A 12 25.09 -9.93 10.31
CA GLU A 12 26.18 -10.37 11.20
C GLU A 12 25.65 -11.11 12.44
N ASN A 13 24.51 -10.66 12.99
CA ASN A 13 23.86 -11.26 14.15
C ASN A 13 22.39 -11.64 13.84
N LEU A 14 22.14 -12.23 12.66
CA LEU A 14 20.80 -12.43 12.13
C LEU A 14 19.87 -13.17 13.10
N ASN A 15 20.33 -14.28 13.69
CA ASN A 15 19.47 -15.10 14.57
C ASN A 15 19.07 -14.31 15.83
N GLU A 16 20.02 -13.65 16.47
CA GLU A 16 19.78 -12.86 17.68
C GLU A 16 18.84 -11.68 17.38
N ASN A 17 19.04 -10.99 16.25
CA ASN A 17 18.20 -9.88 15.80
C ASN A 17 16.76 -10.33 15.51
N ILE A 18 16.59 -11.49 14.87
CA ILE A 18 15.26 -12.06 14.60
C ILE A 18 14.59 -12.54 15.89
N ASP A 19 15.32 -13.18 16.81
CA ASP A 19 14.76 -13.63 18.09
C ASP A 19 14.29 -12.43 18.93
N ASP A 20 15.08 -11.36 18.99
CA ASP A 20 14.68 -10.11 19.65
C ASP A 20 13.46 -9.47 18.99
N LEU A 21 13.43 -9.38 17.66
CA LEU A 21 12.27 -8.88 16.92
C LEU A 21 11.02 -9.71 17.25
N MET A 22 11.14 -11.05 17.23
CA MET A 22 10.03 -11.96 17.54
C MET A 22 9.56 -11.80 18.99
N HIS A 23 10.49 -11.60 19.95
CA HIS A 23 10.14 -11.32 21.34
C HIS A 23 9.35 -10.01 21.46
N ARG A 24 9.82 -8.94 20.83
CA ARG A 24 9.13 -7.63 20.84
C ARG A 24 7.76 -7.68 20.12
N LEU A 25 7.64 -8.48 19.07
CA LEU A 25 6.35 -8.69 18.39
C LEU A 25 5.37 -9.45 19.31
N LYS A 26 5.79 -10.55 19.94
CA LYS A 26 4.95 -11.34 20.84
C LYS A 26 4.52 -10.57 22.09
N SER A 27 5.38 -9.72 22.62
CA SER A 27 5.10 -8.87 23.80
C SER A 27 4.36 -7.58 23.45
N PHE A 28 4.07 -7.31 22.16
CA PHE A 28 3.51 -6.07 21.68
C PHE A 28 4.32 -4.80 21.99
N SER A 29 5.60 -4.95 22.35
CA SER A 29 6.50 -3.82 22.62
C SER A 29 7.11 -3.23 21.33
N TYR A 30 7.09 -3.98 20.22
CA TYR A 30 7.60 -3.49 18.93
C TYR A 30 6.87 -2.24 18.45
N LYS A 31 7.64 -1.22 18.09
CA LYS A 31 7.17 0.04 17.51
C LYS A 31 7.99 0.32 16.24
N PRO A 32 7.34 0.42 15.07
CA PRO A 32 8.02 0.82 13.85
C PRO A 32 8.69 2.19 14.03
N GLN A 33 9.85 2.36 13.43
CA GLN A 33 10.58 3.62 13.48
C GLN A 33 10.12 4.57 12.37
N PRO A 34 10.32 5.89 12.53
CA PRO A 34 10.03 6.85 11.48
C PRO A 34 10.85 6.54 10.22
N VAL A 35 10.24 6.71 9.05
CA VAL A 35 10.97 6.53 7.78
C VAL A 35 11.86 7.73 7.50
N ARG A 36 13.06 7.51 7.00
CA ARG A 36 13.95 8.57 6.52
C ARG A 36 13.50 9.08 5.17
N ARG A 37 13.11 10.36 5.08
CA ARG A 37 12.70 10.99 3.82
C ARG A 37 13.91 11.35 2.97
N VAL A 38 13.87 10.96 1.69
CA VAL A 38 14.84 11.32 0.67
C VAL A 38 14.07 11.80 -0.55
N GLU A 39 14.55 12.86 -1.19
CA GLU A 39 13.96 13.36 -2.43
C GLU A 39 14.65 12.74 -3.64
N ILE A 40 13.87 12.13 -4.52
CA ILE A 40 14.35 11.55 -5.79
C ILE A 40 13.92 12.45 -6.94
N ASP A 41 14.84 12.78 -7.84
CA ASP A 41 14.55 13.54 -9.05
C ASP A 41 13.66 12.71 -10.01
N LYS A 42 12.61 13.33 -10.55
CA LYS A 42 11.72 12.74 -11.56
C LYS A 42 12.21 12.94 -13.00
N GLY A 43 13.38 13.56 -13.22
CA GLY A 43 13.93 13.84 -14.55
C GLY A 43 13.29 15.03 -15.28
N ASN A 44 12.31 15.71 -14.67
CA ASN A 44 11.63 16.88 -15.23
C ASN A 44 11.73 18.12 -14.31
N GLY A 45 12.77 18.18 -13.49
CA GLY A 45 12.97 19.23 -12.48
C GLY A 45 12.04 19.13 -11.27
N LYS A 46 11.16 18.12 -11.20
CA LYS A 46 10.31 17.85 -10.05
C LYS A 46 10.92 16.72 -9.21
N LYS A 47 10.83 16.85 -7.90
CA LYS A 47 11.27 15.84 -6.97
C LYS A 47 10.06 15.06 -6.43
N ARG A 48 10.29 13.79 -6.08
CA ARG A 48 9.31 13.00 -5.32
C ARG A 48 9.92 12.57 -3.99
N PRO A 49 9.18 12.69 -2.89
CA PRO A 49 9.63 12.16 -1.61
C PRO A 49 9.57 10.64 -1.62
N LEU A 50 10.62 10.00 -1.08
CA LEU A 50 10.69 8.57 -0.80
C LEU A 50 11.01 8.39 0.68
N GLY A 51 10.25 7.56 1.38
CA GLY A 51 10.51 7.16 2.76
C GLY A 51 11.32 5.87 2.79
N ILE A 52 12.46 5.88 3.44
CA ILE A 52 13.32 4.71 3.60
C ILE A 52 13.17 4.21 5.04
N PRO A 53 12.44 3.09 5.30
CA PRO A 53 12.33 2.51 6.62
C PRO A 53 13.66 1.88 7.05
N VAL A 54 13.82 1.62 8.34
CA VAL A 54 14.94 0.85 8.87
C VAL A 54 14.88 -0.60 8.35
N TYR A 55 16.03 -1.28 8.35
CA TYR A 55 16.12 -2.62 7.74
C TYR A 55 15.19 -3.63 8.42
N GLU A 56 15.14 -3.62 9.75
CA GLU A 56 14.25 -4.47 10.53
C GLU A 56 12.77 -4.25 10.22
N ASP A 57 12.33 -2.98 10.12
CA ASP A 57 10.96 -2.67 9.74
C ASP A 57 10.63 -3.18 8.34
N ARG A 58 11.59 -3.15 7.40
CA ARG A 58 11.39 -3.71 6.05
C ARG A 58 11.18 -5.21 6.07
N LEU A 59 11.91 -5.95 6.91
CA LEU A 59 11.72 -7.39 7.08
C LEU A 59 10.31 -7.69 7.60
N PHE A 60 9.91 -7.00 8.66
CA PHE A 60 8.58 -7.19 9.24
C PHE A 60 7.47 -6.75 8.28
N GLN A 61 7.63 -5.62 7.60
CA GLN A 61 6.71 -5.17 6.57
C GLN A 61 6.58 -6.17 5.42
N GLY A 62 7.67 -6.82 5.01
CA GLY A 62 7.66 -7.89 4.01
C GLY A 62 6.76 -9.04 4.43
N ALA A 63 6.98 -9.59 5.62
CA ALA A 63 6.14 -10.68 6.15
C ALA A 63 4.66 -10.28 6.28
N MET A 64 4.38 -9.04 6.70
CA MET A 64 3.01 -8.53 6.77
C MET A 64 2.40 -8.38 5.37
N ALA A 65 3.17 -7.95 4.38
CA ALA A 65 2.72 -7.81 3.00
C ALA A 65 2.40 -9.17 2.36
N ASP A 66 3.18 -10.20 2.63
CA ASP A 66 2.93 -11.56 2.13
C ASP A 66 1.59 -12.10 2.66
N ILE A 67 1.31 -11.94 3.95
CA ILE A 67 0.01 -12.32 4.54
C ILE A 67 -1.16 -11.55 3.90
N LEU A 68 -1.02 -10.23 3.71
CA LEU A 68 -2.05 -9.43 3.03
C LEU A 68 -2.25 -9.88 1.59
N SER A 69 -1.17 -10.21 0.90
CA SER A 69 -1.21 -10.70 -0.48
C SER A 69 -2.04 -11.97 -0.58
N ASP A 70 -1.79 -12.94 0.30
CA ASP A 70 -2.54 -14.21 0.32
C ASP A 70 -4.03 -14.00 0.59
N VAL A 71 -4.38 -13.04 1.46
CA VAL A 71 -5.78 -12.73 1.79
C VAL A 71 -6.49 -12.00 0.65
N TYR A 72 -5.81 -11.07 -0.04
CA TYR A 72 -6.47 -10.17 -0.99
C TYR A 72 -6.27 -10.55 -2.45
N GLU A 73 -5.23 -11.30 -2.82
CA GLU A 73 -5.00 -11.67 -4.22
C GLU A 73 -6.22 -12.38 -4.86
N PRO A 74 -6.91 -13.31 -4.19
CA PRO A 74 -8.12 -13.93 -4.73
C PRO A 74 -9.32 -12.98 -4.88
N ARG A 75 -9.28 -11.82 -4.23
CA ARG A 75 -10.38 -10.85 -4.20
C ARG A 75 -10.20 -9.69 -5.16
N PHE A 76 -9.00 -9.46 -5.64
CA PHE A 76 -8.74 -8.39 -6.60
C PHE A 76 -9.44 -8.64 -7.93
N LEU A 77 -9.94 -7.57 -8.51
CA LEU A 77 -10.58 -7.62 -9.82
C LEU A 77 -9.58 -8.05 -10.90
N ASP A 78 -10.04 -8.77 -11.90
CA ASP A 78 -9.21 -9.19 -13.03
C ASP A 78 -8.62 -8.03 -13.82
N CYS A 79 -9.26 -6.86 -13.80
CA CYS A 79 -8.76 -5.65 -14.42
C CYS A 79 -7.73 -4.87 -13.56
N SER A 80 -7.37 -5.35 -12.37
CA SER A 80 -6.33 -4.78 -11.54
C SER A 80 -4.97 -5.41 -11.84
N TYR A 81 -3.98 -4.61 -12.22
CA TYR A 81 -2.64 -5.07 -12.64
C TYR A 81 -1.52 -4.54 -11.76
N GLY A 82 -1.72 -3.42 -11.09
CA GLY A 82 -0.67 -2.76 -10.30
C GLY A 82 -0.28 -3.55 -9.05
N PHE A 83 1.03 -3.75 -8.84
CA PHE A 83 1.61 -4.35 -7.62
C PHE A 83 1.11 -5.77 -7.27
N ARG A 84 0.63 -6.51 -8.26
CA ARG A 84 0.17 -7.88 -8.07
C ARG A 84 1.18 -8.89 -8.62
N PRO A 85 1.36 -10.04 -7.96
CA PRO A 85 2.21 -11.10 -8.46
C PRO A 85 1.70 -11.60 -9.83
N ASN A 86 2.62 -11.93 -10.72
CA ASN A 86 2.33 -12.46 -12.07
C ASN A 86 1.48 -11.54 -12.97
N ARG A 87 1.41 -10.25 -12.68
CA ARG A 87 0.73 -9.24 -13.49
C ARG A 87 1.66 -8.07 -13.76
N SER A 88 1.62 -7.55 -14.97
CA SER A 88 2.50 -6.47 -15.41
C SER A 88 1.74 -5.31 -16.08
N PRO A 89 2.34 -4.11 -16.15
CA PRO A 89 1.80 -3.02 -16.95
C PRO A 89 1.61 -3.40 -18.42
N HIS A 90 2.46 -4.27 -18.97
CA HIS A 90 2.34 -4.75 -20.35
C HIS A 90 1.08 -5.58 -20.57
N ASP A 91 0.70 -6.40 -19.59
CA ASP A 91 -0.56 -7.18 -19.65
C ASP A 91 -1.77 -6.23 -19.64
N ALA A 92 -1.73 -5.16 -18.83
CA ALA A 92 -2.77 -4.14 -18.82
C ALA A 92 -2.89 -3.45 -20.18
N ILE A 93 -1.77 -3.02 -20.78
CA ILE A 93 -1.74 -2.38 -22.09
C ILE A 93 -2.28 -3.34 -23.16
N LYS A 94 -1.90 -4.62 -23.12
CA LYS A 94 -2.40 -5.63 -24.06
C LYS A 94 -3.92 -5.75 -23.98
N VAL A 95 -4.49 -5.86 -22.78
CA VAL A 95 -5.95 -5.97 -22.60
C VAL A 95 -6.67 -4.72 -23.08
N ILE A 96 -6.12 -3.54 -22.86
CA ILE A 96 -6.67 -2.28 -23.38
C ILE A 96 -6.64 -2.29 -24.91
N ASN A 97 -5.49 -2.63 -25.51
CA ASN A 97 -5.35 -2.71 -26.96
C ASN A 97 -6.35 -3.71 -27.58
N ASP A 98 -6.44 -4.93 -27.05
CA ASP A 98 -7.35 -5.94 -27.53
C ASP A 98 -8.82 -5.51 -27.39
N THR A 99 -9.15 -4.79 -26.31
CA THR A 99 -10.48 -4.26 -26.09
C THR A 99 -10.83 -3.20 -27.14
N ILE A 100 -9.92 -2.28 -27.45
CA ILE A 100 -10.13 -1.23 -28.45
C ILE A 100 -10.23 -1.81 -29.86
N MET A 101 -9.38 -2.78 -30.17
CA MET A 101 -9.30 -3.38 -31.52
C MET A 101 -10.47 -4.31 -31.85
N TYR A 102 -10.96 -5.07 -30.86
CA TYR A 102 -11.91 -6.15 -31.10
C TYR A 102 -13.30 -5.95 -30.50
N LYS A 103 -13.49 -4.92 -29.67
CA LYS A 103 -14.80 -4.59 -29.08
C LYS A 103 -15.30 -3.23 -29.56
N LYS A 104 -16.61 -3.02 -29.53
CA LYS A 104 -17.22 -1.74 -29.87
C LYS A 104 -16.95 -0.75 -28.71
N VAL A 105 -15.93 0.09 -28.85
CA VAL A 105 -15.58 1.14 -27.89
C VAL A 105 -15.82 2.50 -28.52
N ASN A 106 -16.67 3.31 -27.90
CA ASN A 106 -16.97 4.66 -28.38
C ASN A 106 -16.20 5.73 -27.60
N TYR A 107 -15.88 5.48 -26.33
CA TYR A 107 -15.23 6.43 -25.43
C TYR A 107 -14.21 5.73 -24.54
N ILE A 108 -13.13 6.43 -24.22
CA ILE A 108 -12.12 6.03 -23.24
C ILE A 108 -12.08 7.13 -22.20
N LEU A 109 -12.26 6.77 -20.94
CA LEU A 109 -12.10 7.67 -19.80
C LEU A 109 -10.82 7.30 -19.07
N ASP A 110 -9.86 8.23 -19.04
CA ASP A 110 -8.64 8.13 -18.22
C ASP A 110 -8.83 8.94 -16.94
N CYS A 111 -8.62 8.30 -15.80
CA CYS A 111 -8.78 8.90 -14.47
C CYS A 111 -7.55 8.63 -13.63
N ASP A 112 -7.01 9.67 -12.99
CA ASP A 112 -5.92 9.57 -12.02
C ASP A 112 -6.32 10.20 -10.68
N ILE A 113 -5.84 9.62 -9.58
CA ILE A 113 -6.08 10.14 -8.23
C ILE A 113 -4.90 10.99 -7.81
N LYS A 114 -5.09 12.31 -7.86
CA LYS A 114 -4.05 13.27 -7.49
C LYS A 114 -3.63 13.10 -6.02
N GLY A 115 -2.32 12.92 -5.81
CA GLY A 115 -1.75 12.87 -4.46
C GLY A 115 -2.31 11.72 -3.61
N PHE A 116 -2.57 10.55 -4.21
CA PHE A 116 -3.21 9.43 -3.53
C PHE A 116 -2.52 9.08 -2.21
N PHE A 117 -1.20 8.86 -2.23
CA PHE A 117 -0.43 8.47 -1.04
C PHE A 117 -0.46 9.51 0.07
N ASP A 118 -0.48 10.78 -0.29
CA ASP A 118 -0.49 11.89 0.68
C ASP A 118 -1.87 12.08 1.33
N ASN A 119 -2.94 11.52 0.72
CA ASN A 119 -4.33 11.73 1.13
C ASN A 119 -5.06 10.46 1.58
N VAL A 120 -4.35 9.33 1.75
CA VAL A 120 -4.97 8.10 2.26
C VAL A 120 -5.49 8.34 3.68
N ASN A 121 -6.79 8.20 3.84
CA ASN A 121 -7.42 8.28 5.16
C ASN A 121 -7.22 6.98 5.92
N HIS A 122 -6.48 7.03 7.04
CA HIS A 122 -6.15 5.87 7.86
C HIS A 122 -7.39 5.19 8.46
N GLU A 123 -8.41 5.95 8.84
CA GLU A 123 -9.63 5.39 9.44
C GLU A 123 -10.40 4.55 8.44
N TRP A 124 -10.57 5.04 7.21
CA TRP A 124 -11.22 4.29 6.13
C TRP A 124 -10.43 3.05 5.75
N LEU A 125 -9.09 3.17 5.62
CA LEU A 125 -8.24 2.03 5.34
C LEU A 125 -8.38 0.96 6.42
N MET A 126 -8.31 1.34 7.68
CA MET A 126 -8.49 0.41 8.80
C MET A 126 -9.90 -0.19 8.87
N LYS A 127 -10.93 0.56 8.44
CA LYS A 127 -12.30 0.05 8.35
C LYS A 127 -12.41 -1.04 7.27
N PHE A 128 -11.82 -0.85 6.11
CA PHE A 128 -11.78 -1.86 5.06
C PHE A 128 -11.04 -3.13 5.51
N LEU A 129 -9.88 -2.96 6.12
CA LEU A 129 -9.08 -4.09 6.62
C LEU A 129 -9.84 -4.89 7.69
N ARG A 130 -10.55 -4.23 8.63
CA ARG A 130 -11.36 -4.89 9.66
C ARG A 130 -12.54 -5.67 9.11
N ASN A 131 -13.02 -5.34 7.93
CA ASN A 131 -14.07 -6.11 7.27
C ASN A 131 -13.60 -7.51 6.86
N ASP A 132 -12.31 -7.65 6.55
CA ASP A 132 -11.74 -8.87 5.97
C ASP A 132 -10.79 -9.61 6.92
N ILE A 133 -10.20 -8.90 7.88
CA ILE A 133 -9.18 -9.43 8.81
C ILE A 133 -9.72 -9.37 10.23
N ALA A 134 -9.91 -10.54 10.84
CA ALA A 134 -10.45 -10.65 12.20
C ALA A 134 -9.37 -10.50 13.29
N ASP A 135 -8.07 -10.70 12.98
CA ASP A 135 -7.00 -10.64 13.97
C ASP A 135 -6.71 -9.19 14.40
N PRO A 136 -7.03 -8.81 15.66
CA PRO A 136 -6.82 -7.46 16.15
C PRO A 136 -5.33 -7.12 16.34
N ASN A 137 -4.46 -8.12 16.53
CA ASN A 137 -3.03 -7.90 16.72
C ASN A 137 -2.35 -7.58 15.40
N TYR A 138 -2.74 -8.27 14.35
CA TYR A 138 -2.30 -7.95 13.00
C TYR A 138 -2.70 -6.53 12.60
N LEU A 139 -3.95 -6.16 12.79
CA LEU A 139 -4.46 -4.81 12.52
C LEU A 139 -3.77 -3.73 13.37
N ARG A 140 -3.41 -4.05 14.63
CA ARG A 140 -2.64 -3.15 15.50
C ARG A 140 -1.29 -2.79 14.90
N TYR A 141 -0.59 -3.76 14.29
CA TYR A 141 0.70 -3.51 13.66
C TYR A 141 0.57 -2.67 12.39
N ILE A 142 -0.45 -2.91 11.57
CA ILE A 142 -0.74 -2.05 10.43
C ILE A 142 -0.98 -0.60 10.90
N ALA A 143 -1.80 -0.40 11.93
CA ALA A 143 -2.07 0.92 12.47
C ALA A 143 -0.80 1.60 13.03
N ARG A 144 0.12 0.85 13.67
CA ARG A 144 1.41 1.37 14.12
C ARG A 144 2.31 1.79 12.96
N MET A 145 2.35 1.00 11.89
CA MET A 145 3.13 1.33 10.69
C MET A 145 2.62 2.57 9.98
N LEU A 146 1.29 2.75 9.89
CA LEU A 146 0.69 3.95 9.32
C LEU A 146 1.03 5.22 10.11
N LYS A 147 1.22 5.07 11.43
CA LYS A 147 1.51 6.18 12.37
C LYS A 147 3.00 6.29 12.73
N SER A 148 3.90 5.61 12.03
CA SER A 148 5.34 5.61 12.38
C SER A 148 6.01 6.96 12.20
N GLY A 149 5.43 7.86 11.39
CA GLY A 149 5.97 9.17 11.13
C GLY A 149 7.11 9.19 10.10
N VAL A 150 7.59 10.38 9.83
CA VAL A 150 8.65 10.66 8.85
C VAL A 150 9.75 11.48 9.51
N MET A 151 11.00 11.16 9.20
CA MET A 151 12.16 11.93 9.61
C MET A 151 12.66 12.74 8.42
N ILE A 152 12.60 14.07 8.52
CA ILE A 152 13.07 15.03 7.50
C ILE A 152 14.21 15.83 8.09
N GLU A 153 15.40 15.72 7.55
CA GLU A 153 16.59 16.49 8.01
C GLU A 153 16.79 16.45 9.54
N GLY A 154 16.56 15.27 10.15
CA GLY A 154 16.69 15.07 11.58
C GLY A 154 15.51 15.55 12.43
N LYS A 155 14.44 16.08 11.83
CA LYS A 155 13.21 16.47 12.52
C LYS A 155 12.12 15.43 12.29
N TYR A 156 11.43 15.06 13.35
CA TYR A 156 10.29 14.16 13.31
C TYR A 156 9.02 14.91 12.89
N GLU A 157 8.31 14.36 11.91
CA GLU A 157 6.98 14.81 11.51
C GLU A 157 5.99 13.66 11.64
N ASP A 158 4.86 13.91 12.28
CA ASP A 158 3.78 12.92 12.43
C ASP A 158 3.00 12.76 11.13
N THR A 159 2.58 11.53 10.84
CA THR A 159 1.74 11.19 9.69
C THR A 159 0.33 10.86 10.16
N SER A 160 -0.49 11.87 10.33
CA SER A 160 -1.93 11.70 10.67
C SER A 160 -2.76 11.30 9.45
N VAL A 161 -2.33 11.67 8.25
CA VAL A 161 -2.95 11.37 6.96
C VAL A 161 -1.86 10.99 5.96
N GLY A 162 -2.20 10.11 5.03
CA GLY A 162 -1.26 9.65 4.01
C GLY A 162 -0.33 8.54 4.48
N THR A 163 0.46 8.05 3.56
CA THR A 163 1.46 7.02 3.81
C THR A 163 2.79 7.46 3.21
N PRO A 164 3.92 7.41 3.95
CA PRO A 164 5.22 7.74 3.37
C PRO A 164 5.51 6.78 2.21
N GLN A 165 5.83 7.29 1.02
CA GLN A 165 6.15 6.44 -0.14
C GLN A 165 7.43 5.67 0.12
N GLY A 166 7.41 4.33 0.01
CA GLY A 166 8.61 3.49 0.05
C GLY A 166 8.56 2.23 0.92
N GLY A 167 7.53 2.04 1.74
CA GLY A 167 7.34 0.80 2.52
C GLY A 167 6.57 -0.27 1.73
N LEU A 168 6.93 -1.54 1.90
CA LEU A 168 6.27 -2.68 1.23
C LEU A 168 4.80 -2.81 1.61
N VAL A 169 4.45 -2.55 2.88
CA VAL A 169 3.06 -2.60 3.38
C VAL A 169 2.18 -1.50 2.78
N GLN A 170 2.75 -0.47 2.20
CA GLN A 170 1.97 0.65 1.64
C GLN A 170 1.25 0.31 0.35
N TYR A 171 1.83 -0.56 -0.48
CA TYR A 171 1.25 -0.91 -1.77
C TYR A 171 -0.02 -1.76 -1.62
N LEU A 172 -0.04 -2.69 -0.68
CA LEU A 172 -1.19 -3.57 -0.47
C LEU A 172 -2.42 -2.86 0.11
N PRO A 173 -2.32 -2.10 1.22
CA PRO A 173 -3.44 -1.28 1.70
C PRO A 173 -3.97 -0.31 0.64
N MET A 174 -3.08 0.20 -0.23
CA MET A 174 -3.47 1.04 -1.34
C MET A 174 -4.28 0.27 -2.38
N CYS A 175 -3.85 -0.91 -2.79
CA CYS A 175 -4.61 -1.76 -3.71
C CYS A 175 -5.98 -2.12 -3.13
N ILE A 176 -6.05 -2.40 -1.83
CA ILE A 176 -7.29 -2.67 -1.10
C ILE A 176 -8.20 -1.44 -1.09
N TYR A 177 -7.67 -0.26 -0.80
CA TYR A 177 -8.43 0.99 -0.81
C TYR A 177 -9.02 1.27 -2.19
N ILE A 178 -8.22 1.14 -3.25
CA ILE A 178 -8.65 1.32 -4.63
C ILE A 178 -9.71 0.27 -5.01
N MET A 179 -9.52 -1.00 -4.59
CA MET A 179 -10.49 -2.06 -4.82
C MET A 179 -11.87 -1.71 -4.24
N TYR A 180 -11.94 -1.30 -2.97
CA TYR A 180 -13.20 -0.89 -2.35
C TYR A 180 -13.81 0.34 -3.02
N TRP A 181 -13.00 1.29 -3.46
CA TRP A 181 -13.44 2.47 -4.20
C TRP A 181 -14.06 2.07 -5.56
N ILE A 182 -13.40 1.17 -6.31
CA ILE A 182 -13.93 0.65 -7.58
C ILE A 182 -15.24 -0.14 -7.36
N TYR A 183 -15.35 -0.93 -6.30
CA TYR A 183 -16.61 -1.62 -5.96
C TYR A 183 -17.72 -0.62 -5.66
N GLY A 184 -17.43 0.45 -4.94
CA GLY A 184 -18.37 1.53 -4.69
C GLY A 184 -18.87 2.19 -5.98
N LEU A 185 -17.98 2.49 -6.93
CA LEU A 185 -18.35 3.02 -8.25
C LEU A 185 -19.22 2.05 -9.06
N LYS A 186 -18.91 0.75 -9.06
CA LYS A 186 -19.71 -0.26 -9.75
C LYS A 186 -21.11 -0.38 -9.14
N SER A 187 -21.24 -0.27 -7.83
CA SER A 187 -22.53 -0.29 -7.15
C SER A 187 -23.35 0.96 -7.49
N ALA A 188 -22.73 2.13 -7.46
CA ALA A 188 -23.38 3.39 -7.82
C ALA A 188 -23.86 3.40 -9.28
N SER A 189 -23.07 2.88 -10.22
CA SER A 189 -23.44 2.80 -11.64
C SER A 189 -24.61 1.84 -11.89
N ARG A 190 -24.70 0.72 -11.15
CA ARG A 190 -25.86 -0.20 -11.24
C ARG A 190 -27.14 0.45 -10.74
N ASN A 191 -27.09 1.18 -9.63
CA ASN A 191 -28.25 1.89 -9.10
C ASN A 191 -28.74 3.00 -10.06
N SER A 192 -27.82 3.75 -10.66
CA SER A 192 -28.16 4.76 -11.69
C SER A 192 -28.75 4.15 -12.96
N CYS A 193 -28.43 2.90 -13.29
CA CYS A 193 -28.99 2.22 -14.47
C CYS A 193 -30.40 1.65 -14.16
N MET A 194 -30.68 1.28 -12.91
CA MET A 194 -32.04 0.82 -12.52
C MET A 194 -33.05 1.97 -12.44
N GLU A 195 -32.64 3.19 -12.09
CA GLU A 195 -33.53 4.36 -12.10
C GLU A 195 -33.93 4.84 -13.51
N LYS A 196 -33.21 4.41 -14.56
CA LYS A 196 -33.54 4.78 -15.96
C LYS A 196 -34.48 3.83 -16.70
N HIS A 197 -34.88 2.72 -16.05
CA HIS A 197 -35.82 1.76 -16.65
C HIS A 197 -37.21 1.77 -16.05
N THR A 198 -37.59 2.79 -15.31
CA THR A 198 -38.95 3.04 -14.84
C THR A 198 -39.51 4.28 -15.55
N TRP A 199 -39.75 4.14 -16.88
CA TRP A 199 -40.66 4.95 -17.68
C TRP A 199 -41.35 4.06 -18.71
#